data_08540ba7181eea8d87b34e9dec84e7b6
#
_entry.id   08540ba7181eea8d87b34e9dec84e7b6
#
_cell.length_a   1.000
_cell.length_b   1.000
_cell.length_c   1.000
_cell.angle_alpha   90.00
_cell.angle_beta   90.00
_cell.angle_gamma   90.00
#
_symmetry.space_group_name_H-M   'P 1'
#
loop_
_entity.id
_entity.type
_entity.pdbx_description
1 polymer ?
#
loop_
_entity_poly.entity_id
_entity_poly.type
_entity_poly.pdbx_seq_one_letter_code
_entity_poly.pdbx_strand_id
1 'polypeptide(L)'
;VGSEMCIRDRVNRAKDKGKNVCAVGTTVMRAIESAVSTDGHLKEFEGWTNKFIFPPYEFTVANSMISNFHMPLSTLLMIVAAFGGYEQVMDAYHVALKEGYRFGTYGDAMLILDK
;
A
#
# COMPACT_ATOMS: atom_id res chain seq x y z
N VAL A 1 -15.19 13.46 8.56
CA VAL A 1 -15.59 14.14 7.33
C VAL A 1 -14.55 15.18 6.93
N GLY A 2 -14.27 16.15 7.81
CA GLY A 2 -13.29 17.19 7.49
C GLY A 2 -11.87 16.67 7.35
N SER A 3 -11.46 15.70 8.18
CA SER A 3 -10.11 15.16 8.12
C SER A 3 -9.90 14.35 6.85
N GLU A 4 -10.90 13.63 6.38
CA GLU A 4 -10.81 12.84 5.16
C GLU A 4 -10.64 13.75 3.94
N MET A 5 -11.36 14.85 3.89
CA MET A 5 -11.21 15.83 2.81
C MET A 5 -9.82 16.45 2.83
N CYS A 6 -9.29 16.75 4.01
CA CYS A 6 -7.94 17.31 4.14
C CYS A 6 -6.88 16.32 3.67
N ILE A 7 -7.04 15.04 3.98
CA ILE A 7 -6.11 14.00 3.53
C ILE A 7 -6.16 13.89 2.01
N ARG A 8 -7.36 13.83 1.45
CA ARG A 8 -7.55 13.76 0.00
C ARG A 8 -6.87 14.94 -0.69
N ASP A 9 -7.10 16.15 -0.19
CA ASP A 9 -6.52 17.34 -0.79
C ASP A 9 -5.01 17.35 -0.72
N ARG A 10 -4.43 16.88 0.39
CA ARG A 10 -2.98 16.80 0.56
C ARG A 10 -2.36 15.79 -0.40
N VAL A 11 -2.99 14.63 -0.54
CA VAL A 11 -2.50 13.61 -1.45
C VAL A 11 -2.55 14.12 -2.89
N ASN A 12 -3.66 14.72 -3.30
CA ASN A 12 -3.82 15.24 -4.65
C ASN A 12 -2.80 16.35 -4.93
N ARG A 13 -2.56 17.22 -3.94
CA ARG A 13 -1.55 18.28 -4.08
C ARG A 13 -0.15 17.71 -4.22
N ALA A 14 0.18 16.68 -3.43
CA ALA A 14 1.48 16.03 -3.55
C ALA A 14 1.68 15.42 -4.93
N LYS A 15 0.65 14.77 -5.47
CA LYS A 15 0.72 14.20 -6.81
C LYS A 15 0.90 15.28 -7.87
N ASP A 16 0.16 16.38 -7.76
CA ASP A 16 0.27 17.48 -8.73
C ASP A 16 1.67 18.11 -8.73
N LYS A 17 2.33 18.11 -7.58
CA LYS A 17 3.68 18.65 -7.44
C LYS A 17 4.78 17.62 -7.69
N GLY A 18 4.42 16.40 -8.08
CA GLY A 18 5.38 15.33 -8.32
C GLY A 18 6.09 14.84 -7.07
N LYS A 19 5.46 15.00 -5.90
CA LYS A 19 6.02 14.53 -4.64
C LYS A 19 5.60 13.09 -4.37
N ASN A 20 6.31 12.44 -3.45
CA ASN A 20 6.03 11.06 -3.09
C ASN A 20 4.86 10.95 -2.13
N VAL A 21 4.10 9.88 -2.30
CA VAL A 21 3.02 9.51 -1.39
C VAL A 21 3.34 8.13 -0.83
N CYS A 22 3.49 8.06 0.48
CA CYS A 22 3.79 6.80 1.16
C CYS A 22 2.55 6.31 1.89
N ALA A 23 2.10 5.11 1.54
CA ALA A 23 0.97 4.48 2.24
C ALA A 23 1.50 3.67 3.40
N VAL A 24 1.01 3.95 4.59
CA VAL A 24 1.38 3.22 5.80
C VAL A 24 0.26 2.22 6.11
N GLY A 25 0.50 0.97 5.79
CA GLY A 25 -0.44 -0.11 5.98
C GLY A 25 -1.16 -0.52 4.71
N THR A 26 -1.51 -1.81 4.63
CA THR A 26 -2.19 -2.38 3.47
C THR A 26 -3.63 -1.88 3.34
N THR A 27 -4.29 -1.62 4.47
CA THR A 27 -5.65 -1.08 4.47
C THR A 27 -5.68 0.31 3.85
N VAL A 28 -4.69 1.15 4.17
CA VAL A 28 -4.56 2.48 3.57
C VAL A 28 -4.33 2.36 2.07
N MET A 29 -3.46 1.45 1.65
CA MET A 29 -3.20 1.23 0.22
C MET A 29 -4.48 0.85 -0.52
N ARG A 30 -5.28 -0.06 0.02
CA ARG A 30 -6.56 -0.43 -0.58
C ARG A 30 -7.52 0.74 -0.65
N ALA A 31 -7.57 1.53 0.41
CA ALA A 31 -8.49 2.68 0.48
C ALA A 31 -8.16 3.72 -0.59
N ILE A 32 -6.89 4.10 -0.70
CA ILE A 32 -6.50 5.13 -1.67
C ILE A 32 -6.63 4.63 -3.11
N GLU A 33 -6.30 3.37 -3.37
CA GLU A 33 -6.45 2.83 -4.73
C GLU A 33 -7.92 2.61 -5.10
N SER A 34 -8.80 2.41 -4.12
CA SER A 34 -10.24 2.32 -4.36
C SER A 34 -10.88 3.69 -4.62
N ALA A 35 -10.28 4.75 -4.12
CA ALA A 35 -10.81 6.10 -4.25
C ALA A 35 -10.23 6.86 -5.44
N VAL A 36 -9.32 6.26 -6.20
CA VAL A 36 -8.68 6.95 -7.32
C VAL A 36 -9.65 7.11 -8.49
N SER A 37 -9.62 8.30 -9.11
CA SER A 37 -10.37 8.56 -10.33
C SER A 37 -9.51 8.31 -11.57
N THR A 38 -10.12 8.46 -12.75
CA THR A 38 -9.43 8.17 -14.02
C THR A 38 -8.23 9.08 -14.28
N ASP A 39 -8.18 10.26 -13.65
CA ASP A 39 -7.06 11.20 -13.81
C ASP A 39 -5.95 10.98 -12.77
N GLY A 40 -6.06 9.94 -11.94
CA GLY A 40 -5.05 9.62 -10.94
C GLY A 40 -5.20 10.38 -9.63
N HIS A 41 -6.23 11.20 -9.46
CA HIS A 41 -6.50 11.92 -8.23
C HIS A 41 -7.48 11.16 -7.35
N LEU A 42 -7.40 11.38 -6.04
CA LEU A 42 -8.37 10.82 -5.12
C LEU A 42 -9.69 11.59 -5.21
N LYS A 43 -10.77 10.84 -5.24
CA LYS A 43 -12.13 11.39 -5.17
C LYS A 43 -12.75 11.03 -3.83
N GLU A 44 -13.86 11.66 -3.53
CA GLU A 44 -14.62 11.32 -2.35
C GLU A 44 -15.14 9.90 -2.45
N PHE A 45 -14.96 9.13 -1.36
CA PHE A 45 -15.34 7.73 -1.34
C PHE A 45 -15.98 7.41 0.01
N GLU A 46 -17.18 6.88 -0.02
CA GLU A 46 -17.89 6.42 1.17
C GLU A 46 -18.31 4.98 0.99
N GLY A 47 -18.29 4.23 2.10
CA GLY A 47 -18.75 2.85 2.13
C GLY A 47 -17.61 1.85 2.15
N TRP A 48 -17.98 0.61 1.93
CA TRP A 48 -17.04 -0.50 1.96
C TRP A 48 -16.40 -0.69 0.60
N THR A 49 -15.09 -0.98 0.60
CA THR A 49 -14.42 -1.37 -0.62
C THR A 49 -14.28 -2.88 -0.67
N ASN A 50 -14.58 -3.46 -1.83
CA ASN A 50 -14.33 -4.86 -2.11
C ASN A 50 -13.26 -5.04 -3.17
N LYS A 51 -12.46 -3.99 -3.41
CA LYS A 51 -11.40 -4.06 -4.40
C LYS A 51 -10.35 -5.08 -4.00
N PHE A 52 -10.07 -5.98 -4.90
CA PHE A 52 -9.05 -7.01 -4.73
C PHE A 52 -7.78 -6.57 -5.43
N ILE A 53 -6.68 -6.56 -4.69
CA ILE A 53 -5.38 -6.20 -5.25
C ILE A 53 -4.48 -7.43 -5.19
N PHE A 54 -4.02 -7.88 -6.34
CA PHE A 54 -3.11 -9.00 -6.46
C PHE A 54 -2.23 -8.80 -7.69
N PRO A 55 -1.05 -9.44 -7.76
CA PRO A 55 -0.16 -9.25 -8.91
C PRO A 55 -0.76 -9.84 -10.20
N PRO A 56 -0.57 -9.18 -11.37
CA PRO A 56 0.00 -7.84 -11.50
C PRO A 56 -1.05 -6.75 -11.28
N TYR A 57 -0.65 -5.64 -10.68
CA TYR A 57 -1.53 -4.50 -10.44
C TYR A 57 -0.71 -3.21 -10.55
N GLU A 58 -1.24 -2.21 -11.25
CA GLU A 58 -0.60 -0.90 -11.36
C GLU A 58 -1.16 0.06 -10.30
N PHE A 59 -0.29 0.53 -9.43
CA PHE A 59 -0.66 1.49 -8.41
C PHE A 59 -0.49 2.91 -8.97
N THR A 60 -1.52 3.73 -8.79
CA THR A 60 -1.56 5.05 -9.41
C THR A 60 -1.36 6.18 -8.41
N VAL A 61 -1.53 5.94 -7.12
CA VAL A 61 -1.46 6.99 -6.11
C VAL A 61 -0.17 6.91 -5.30
N ALA A 62 0.09 5.77 -4.66
CA ALA A 62 1.22 5.62 -3.75
C ALA A 62 2.51 5.29 -4.50
N ASN A 63 3.61 5.90 -4.05
CA ASN A 63 4.95 5.65 -4.57
C ASN A 63 5.75 4.72 -3.68
N SER A 64 5.38 4.64 -2.42
CA SER A 64 6.03 3.77 -1.45
C SER A 64 5.01 3.28 -0.44
N MET A 65 5.39 2.25 0.31
CA MET A 65 4.51 1.73 1.33
C MET A 65 5.31 1.19 2.50
N ILE A 66 4.75 1.32 3.69
CA ILE A 66 5.26 0.70 4.90
C ILE A 66 4.23 -0.32 5.36
N SER A 67 4.65 -1.55 5.57
CA SER A 67 3.77 -2.64 5.94
C SER A 67 4.45 -3.56 6.93
N ASN A 68 3.67 -4.12 7.85
CA ASN A 68 4.16 -5.20 8.69
C ASN A 68 4.43 -6.44 7.83
N PHE A 69 5.26 -7.34 8.35
CA PHE A 69 5.39 -8.66 7.76
C PHE A 69 4.13 -9.45 8.04
N HIS A 70 3.40 -9.78 7.00
CA HIS A 70 2.14 -10.52 7.11
C HIS A 70 2.39 -12.02 7.14
N MET A 71 1.44 -12.74 7.75
CA MET A 71 1.52 -14.19 7.76
C MET A 71 1.43 -14.73 6.33
N PRO A 72 2.15 -15.83 6.03
CA PRO A 72 2.04 -16.45 4.71
C PRO A 72 0.60 -16.81 4.34
N LEU A 73 0.29 -16.77 3.04
CA LEU A 73 -1.01 -17.10 2.47
C LEU A 73 -2.13 -16.12 2.85
N SER A 74 -1.80 -14.97 3.44
CA SER A 74 -2.81 -13.95 3.69
C SER A 74 -3.06 -13.12 2.43
N THR A 75 -4.29 -12.59 2.32
CA THR A 75 -4.63 -11.68 1.22
C THR A 75 -3.86 -10.36 1.33
N LEU A 76 -3.45 -9.99 2.54
CA LEU A 76 -2.65 -8.79 2.77
C LEU A 76 -1.27 -8.91 2.13
N LEU A 77 -0.70 -10.10 2.14
CA LEU A 77 0.58 -10.34 1.47
C LEU A 77 0.46 -10.13 -0.03
N MET A 78 -0.70 -10.42 -0.62
CA MET A 78 -0.91 -10.19 -2.05
C MET A 78 -0.83 -8.73 -2.42
N ILE A 79 -1.31 -7.83 -1.56
CA ILE A 79 -1.23 -6.38 -1.79
C ILE A 79 0.25 -5.95 -1.77
N VAL A 80 1.00 -6.42 -0.81
CA VAL A 80 2.43 -6.10 -0.69
C VAL A 80 3.19 -6.63 -1.90
N ALA A 81 2.91 -7.87 -2.32
CA ALA A 81 3.56 -8.47 -3.47
C ALA A 81 3.19 -7.75 -4.77
N ALA A 82 1.95 -7.30 -4.89
CA ALA A 82 1.52 -6.52 -6.05
C ALA A 82 2.28 -5.20 -6.16
N PHE A 83 2.52 -4.55 -5.03
CA PHE A 83 3.23 -3.27 -5.01
C PHE A 83 4.74 -3.44 -5.22
N GLY A 84 5.36 -4.34 -4.47
CA GLY A 84 6.81 -4.47 -4.43
C GLY A 84 7.41 -5.44 -5.44
N GLY A 85 6.56 -6.16 -6.17
CA GLY A 85 7.01 -7.25 -7.06
C GLY A 85 7.09 -8.57 -6.31
N TYR A 86 6.47 -9.61 -6.88
CA TYR A 86 6.31 -10.88 -6.19
C TYR A 86 7.65 -11.48 -5.76
N GLU A 87 8.60 -11.57 -6.70
CA GLU A 87 9.89 -12.21 -6.40
C GLU A 87 10.68 -11.45 -5.34
N GLN A 88 10.74 -10.12 -5.47
CA GLN A 88 11.47 -9.28 -4.52
C GLN A 88 10.87 -9.34 -3.13
N VAL A 89 9.55 -9.31 -3.04
CA VAL A 89 8.86 -9.40 -1.75
C VAL A 89 9.06 -10.77 -1.13
N MET A 90 8.96 -11.84 -1.91
CA MET A 90 9.19 -13.19 -1.41
C MET A 90 10.62 -13.38 -0.93
N ASP A 91 11.60 -12.84 -1.65
CA ASP A 91 13.01 -12.89 -1.21
C ASP A 91 13.19 -12.16 0.12
N ALA A 92 12.57 -10.98 0.26
CA ALA A 92 12.63 -10.23 1.51
C ALA A 92 12.00 -11.01 2.66
N TYR A 93 10.89 -11.69 2.41
CA TYR A 93 10.23 -12.51 3.42
C TYR A 93 11.09 -13.70 3.83
N HIS A 94 11.78 -14.35 2.87
CA HIS A 94 12.69 -15.45 3.19
C HIS A 94 13.86 -14.96 4.07
N VAL A 95 14.41 -13.79 3.76
CA VAL A 95 15.47 -13.20 4.57
C VAL A 95 14.95 -12.87 5.97
N ALA A 96 13.73 -12.30 6.06
CA ALA A 96 13.13 -11.96 7.34
C ALA A 96 12.91 -13.21 8.21
N LEU A 97 12.44 -14.29 7.62
CA LEU A 97 12.28 -15.55 8.33
C LEU A 97 13.62 -16.08 8.85
N LYS A 98 14.63 -16.05 7.99
CA LYS A 98 15.97 -16.54 8.34
C LYS A 98 16.60 -15.72 9.44
N GLU A 99 16.40 -14.40 9.43
CA GLU A 99 17.01 -13.49 10.40
C GLU A 99 16.19 -13.31 11.67
N GLY A 100 15.04 -14.00 11.78
CA GLY A 100 14.24 -13.98 13.00
C GLY A 100 13.35 -12.74 13.17
N TYR A 101 12.98 -12.07 12.10
CA TYR A 101 12.06 -10.95 12.16
C TYR A 101 10.67 -11.42 12.61
N ARG A 102 9.98 -10.55 13.33
CA ARG A 102 8.66 -10.86 13.85
C ARG A 102 7.58 -10.53 12.83
N PHE A 103 6.60 -11.41 12.74
CA PHE A 103 5.47 -11.27 11.84
C PHE A 103 4.21 -10.91 12.61
N GLY A 104 3.24 -10.31 11.92
CA GLY A 104 1.96 -9.96 12.50
C GLY A 104 1.85 -8.49 12.88
N THR A 105 0.72 -8.15 13.51
CA THR A 105 0.34 -6.75 13.77
C THR A 105 1.36 -6.00 14.63
N TYR A 106 1.97 -6.66 15.60
CA TYR A 106 2.95 -6.04 16.48
C TYR A 106 4.38 -6.48 16.15
N GLY A 107 4.57 -6.97 14.94
CA GLY A 107 5.87 -7.43 14.49
C GLY A 107 6.67 -6.33 13.82
N ASP A 108 7.70 -6.77 13.11
CA ASP A 108 8.56 -5.88 12.34
C ASP A 108 7.85 -5.39 11.08
N ALA A 109 8.38 -4.36 10.47
CA ALA A 109 7.80 -3.75 9.29
C ALA A 109 8.84 -3.64 8.17
N MET A 110 8.36 -3.50 6.95
CA MET A 110 9.21 -3.30 5.78
C MET A 110 8.79 -2.03 5.06
N LEU A 111 9.78 -1.34 4.51
CA LEU A 111 9.56 -0.17 3.64
C LEU A 111 9.81 -0.62 2.21
N ILE A 112 8.84 -0.38 1.34
CA ILE A 112 8.91 -0.73 -0.06
C ILE A 112 8.89 0.56 -0.87
N LEU A 113 9.94 0.78 -1.64
CA LEU A 113 10.08 1.95 -2.47
C LEU A 113 9.75 1.61 -3.92
N ASP A 114 9.13 2.55 -4.60
CA ASP A 114 8.91 2.43 -6.03
C ASP A 114 10.26 2.49 -6.75
N LYS A 115 10.32 1.75 -7.83
CA LYS A 115 11.57 1.65 -8.61
C LYS A 115 11.84 2.89 -9.43
#